data_30893339eeeb3df420e33a1620b208b6
#
_entry.id   30893339eeeb3df420e33a1620b208b6
#
_cell.length_a   1.000
_cell.length_b   1.000
_cell.length_c   1.000
_cell.angle_alpha   90.00
_cell.angle_beta   90.00
_cell.angle_gamma   90.00
#
_symmetry.space_group_name_H-M   'P 1'
#
loop_
_entity.id
_entity.type
_entity.pdbx_description
1 polymer ?
#
loop_
_entity_poly.entity_id
_entity_poly.type
_entity_poly.pdbx_seq_one_letter_code
_entity_poly.pdbx_strand_id
1 'polypeptide(L)'
;MLATTDVGFIEMRIAKVVAFGPPLAEEDFQCVVLDEVSGDRHLVFDIGESEAFWLAARLQGLSFGRPMTYQFTAALVQGLGGQVREVRIDRLIDGAYGATVEVEGPTGVQYVDARPSDALNLGALAGAAILVSPEVVEDANRRLEDDSASATLLRLAPTLAALRISKELPTESEDG
;
A
#
# COMPACT_ATOMS: atom_id res chain seq x y z
N MET A 1 -4.33 -28.34 11.64
CA MET A 1 -3.73 -28.25 10.29
C MET A 1 -4.88 -28.03 9.32
N LEU A 2 -5.32 -26.77 9.22
CA LEU A 2 -6.34 -26.37 8.25
C LEU A 2 -5.57 -26.03 6.97
N ALA A 3 -5.73 -26.86 5.94
CA ALA A 3 -5.28 -26.54 4.62
C ALA A 3 -5.98 -25.24 4.22
N THR A 4 -5.22 -24.16 4.10
CA THR A 4 -5.70 -22.93 3.47
C THR A 4 -6.02 -23.33 2.04
N THR A 5 -7.29 -23.51 1.76
CA THR A 5 -7.80 -23.62 0.39
C THR A 5 -7.27 -22.39 -0.32
N ASP A 6 -6.50 -22.59 -1.35
CA ASP A 6 -6.00 -21.55 -2.24
C ASP A 6 -7.21 -20.92 -2.94
N VAL A 7 -7.91 -20.06 -2.22
CA VAL A 7 -8.97 -19.21 -2.76
C VAL A 7 -8.23 -18.28 -3.68
N GLY A 8 -8.41 -18.43 -5.00
CA GLY A 8 -7.63 -17.82 -6.05
C GLY A 8 -7.34 -16.35 -5.83
N PHE A 9 -6.34 -16.05 -5.00
CA PHE A 9 -5.84 -14.71 -4.79
C PHE A 9 -5.45 -14.07 -6.11
N ILE A 10 -5.64 -12.79 -6.20
CA ILE A 10 -5.34 -11.99 -7.37
C ILE A 10 -4.02 -11.28 -7.11
N GLU A 11 -3.02 -11.57 -7.94
CA GLU A 11 -1.74 -10.89 -7.85
C GLU A 11 -1.85 -9.48 -8.39
N MET A 12 -1.44 -8.53 -7.57
CA MET A 12 -1.48 -7.09 -7.85
C MET A 12 -0.08 -6.49 -7.78
N ARG A 13 0.10 -5.35 -8.46
CA ARG A 13 1.28 -4.50 -8.34
C ARG A 13 0.86 -3.10 -7.96
N ILE A 14 1.69 -2.39 -7.22
CA ILE A 14 1.47 -0.99 -6.93
C ILE A 14 1.75 -0.18 -8.22
N ALA A 15 0.70 0.40 -8.79
CA ALA A 15 0.81 1.22 -9.98
C ALA A 15 1.26 2.63 -9.63
N LYS A 16 0.64 3.25 -8.66
CA LYS A 16 0.93 4.62 -8.22
C LYS A 16 0.25 4.97 -6.91
N VAL A 17 0.68 6.07 -6.33
CA VAL A 17 -0.02 6.82 -5.28
C VAL A 17 -0.57 8.10 -5.90
N VAL A 18 -1.76 8.48 -5.51
CA VAL A 18 -2.43 9.70 -5.98
C VAL A 18 -2.84 10.52 -4.77
N ALA A 19 -2.71 11.84 -4.87
CA ALA A 19 -3.23 12.76 -3.88
C ALA A 19 -4.28 13.68 -4.53
N PHE A 20 -5.32 13.97 -3.80
CA PHE A 20 -6.36 14.91 -4.12
C PHE A 20 -6.37 16.02 -3.06
N GLY A 21 -6.79 17.20 -3.45
CA GLY A 21 -7.02 18.32 -2.59
C GLY A 21 -7.87 19.35 -3.32
N PRO A 22 -8.13 20.53 -2.73
CA PRO A 22 -8.87 21.59 -3.40
C PRO A 22 -8.31 21.94 -4.79
N PRO A 23 -9.12 22.11 -5.83
CA PRO A 23 -10.58 22.19 -5.81
C PRO A 23 -11.31 20.85 -6.02
N LEU A 24 -10.59 19.71 -6.12
CA LEU A 24 -11.18 18.41 -6.43
C LEU A 24 -11.81 17.73 -5.19
N ALA A 25 -11.29 18.03 -4.00
CA ALA A 25 -11.80 17.57 -2.72
C ALA A 25 -11.79 18.70 -1.71
N GLU A 26 -12.66 18.66 -0.68
CA GLU A 26 -12.70 19.66 0.39
C GLU A 26 -11.48 19.54 1.31
N GLU A 27 -10.99 18.33 1.53
CA GLU A 27 -9.81 18.00 2.32
C GLU A 27 -8.79 17.25 1.47
N ASP A 28 -7.56 17.20 1.93
CA ASP A 28 -6.51 16.39 1.30
C ASP A 28 -6.82 14.91 1.48
N PHE A 29 -6.77 14.19 0.38
CA PHE A 29 -7.10 12.77 0.32
C PHE A 29 -6.01 12.05 -0.49
N GLN A 30 -5.53 10.92 0.03
CA GLN A 30 -4.50 10.12 -0.63
C GLN A 30 -5.01 8.70 -0.84
N CYS A 31 -4.67 8.13 -1.98
CA CYS A 31 -4.96 6.74 -2.27
C CYS A 31 -3.81 6.04 -2.99
N VAL A 32 -3.76 4.73 -2.84
CA VAL A 32 -2.91 3.85 -3.65
C VAL A 32 -3.76 3.17 -4.71
N VAL A 33 -3.21 3.09 -5.92
CA VAL A 33 -3.79 2.35 -7.04
C VAL A 33 -2.98 1.08 -7.23
N LEU A 34 -3.64 -0.06 -7.19
CA LEU A 34 -3.09 -1.36 -7.53
C LEU A 34 -3.63 -1.80 -8.89
N ASP A 35 -2.76 -2.31 -9.74
CA ASP A 35 -3.11 -2.95 -11.00
C ASP A 35 -2.95 -4.45 -10.89
N GLU A 36 -3.88 -5.21 -11.46
CA GLU A 36 -3.73 -6.64 -11.62
C GLU A 36 -2.55 -6.97 -12.54
N VAL A 37 -1.72 -7.95 -12.15
CA VAL A 37 -0.52 -8.30 -12.92
C VAL A 37 -0.88 -8.96 -14.25
N SER A 38 -1.91 -9.80 -14.27
CA SER A 38 -2.31 -10.61 -15.43
C SER A 38 -3.65 -10.24 -16.05
N GLY A 39 -4.24 -9.09 -15.66
CA GLY A 39 -5.56 -8.67 -16.10
C GLY A 39 -5.70 -7.15 -16.17
N ASP A 40 -6.95 -6.70 -16.26
CA ASP A 40 -7.29 -5.28 -16.44
C ASP A 40 -7.94 -4.65 -15.20
N ARG A 41 -7.97 -5.38 -14.05
CA ARG A 41 -8.59 -4.87 -12.84
C ARG A 41 -7.70 -3.86 -12.14
N HIS A 42 -8.34 -2.84 -11.60
CA HIS A 42 -7.70 -1.85 -10.74
C HIS A 42 -8.36 -1.87 -9.38
N LEU A 43 -7.56 -1.75 -8.33
CA LEU A 43 -8.04 -1.53 -6.97
C LEU A 43 -7.52 -0.20 -6.46
N VAL A 44 -8.37 0.48 -5.71
CA VAL A 44 -8.01 1.77 -5.11
C VAL A 44 -8.34 1.71 -3.64
N PHE A 45 -7.34 2.00 -2.81
CA PHE A 45 -7.49 2.08 -1.36
C PHE A 45 -7.11 3.48 -0.88
N ASP A 46 -7.93 3.99 0.01
CA ASP A 46 -7.62 5.15 0.82
C ASP A 46 -6.46 4.82 1.78
N ILE A 47 -5.48 5.71 1.86
CA ILE A 47 -4.30 5.56 2.73
C ILE A 47 -3.95 6.90 3.39
N GLY A 48 -3.35 6.85 4.58
CA GLY A 48 -2.91 8.04 5.28
C GLY A 48 -1.80 8.81 4.55
N GLU A 49 -1.71 10.11 4.80
CA GLU A 49 -0.72 10.99 4.17
C GLU A 49 0.72 10.50 4.37
N SER A 50 1.06 10.10 5.59
CA SER A 50 2.39 9.57 5.91
C SER A 50 2.71 8.31 5.12
N GLU A 51 1.78 7.35 5.07
CA GLU A 51 1.93 6.10 4.35
C GLU A 51 2.03 6.34 2.83
N ALA A 52 1.23 7.28 2.31
CA ALA A 52 1.26 7.72 0.91
C ALA A 52 2.64 8.32 0.55
N PHE A 53 3.17 9.20 1.40
CA PHE A 53 4.48 9.80 1.21
C PHE A 53 5.59 8.74 1.07
N TRP A 54 5.66 7.79 2.01
CA TRP A 54 6.69 6.75 1.99
C TRP A 54 6.58 5.83 0.79
N LEU A 55 5.35 5.45 0.43
CA LEU A 55 5.11 4.60 -0.73
C LEU A 55 5.48 5.32 -2.04
N ALA A 56 5.07 6.58 -2.20
CA ALA A 56 5.42 7.39 -3.36
C ALA A 56 6.94 7.63 -3.45
N ALA A 57 7.60 7.92 -2.33
CA ALA A 57 9.06 8.08 -2.27
C ALA A 57 9.79 6.79 -2.70
N ARG A 58 9.31 5.63 -2.25
CA ARG A 58 9.84 4.33 -2.66
C ARG A 58 9.67 4.08 -4.16
N LEU A 59 8.48 4.33 -4.70
CA LEU A 59 8.20 4.15 -6.14
C LEU A 59 9.07 5.06 -7.02
N GLN A 60 9.45 6.23 -6.51
CA GLN A 60 10.33 7.18 -7.20
C GLN A 60 11.83 6.91 -6.97
N GLY A 61 12.17 5.87 -6.21
CA GLY A 61 13.56 5.51 -5.92
C GLY A 61 14.29 6.53 -5.03
N LEU A 62 13.56 7.31 -4.24
CA LEU A 62 14.18 8.27 -3.33
C LEU A 62 14.86 7.54 -2.16
N SER A 63 16.03 8.06 -1.76
CA SER A 63 16.75 7.58 -0.59
C SER A 63 16.96 8.72 0.39
N PHE A 64 16.95 8.39 1.67
CA PHE A 64 17.10 9.30 2.79
C PHE A 64 18.41 9.00 3.52
N GLY A 65 19.00 9.99 4.14
CA GLY A 65 20.29 9.85 4.84
C GLY A 65 20.26 8.90 6.04
N ARG A 66 19.06 8.61 6.56
CA ARG A 66 18.82 7.64 7.65
C ARG A 66 17.65 6.77 7.30
N PRO A 67 17.62 5.49 7.76
CA PRO A 67 16.46 4.64 7.60
C PRO A 67 15.22 5.24 8.27
N MET A 68 14.13 5.29 7.54
CA MET A 68 12.83 5.72 8.04
C MET A 68 12.01 4.50 8.49
N THR A 69 10.81 4.70 9.03
CA THR A 69 10.02 3.67 9.72
C THR A 69 9.97 2.34 8.97
N TYR A 70 9.57 2.31 7.72
CA TYR A 70 9.46 1.06 6.96
C TYR A 70 10.83 0.45 6.61
N GLN A 71 11.82 1.28 6.30
CA GLN A 71 13.20 0.82 6.07
C GLN A 71 13.80 0.25 7.36
N PHE A 72 13.55 0.89 8.49
CA PHE A 72 13.96 0.37 9.79
C PHE A 72 13.26 -0.95 10.11
N THR A 73 11.95 -1.05 9.88
CA THR A 73 11.18 -2.29 10.09
C THR A 73 11.72 -3.42 9.21
N ALA A 74 11.95 -3.17 7.93
CA ALA A 74 12.54 -4.16 7.02
C ALA A 74 13.94 -4.61 7.47
N ALA A 75 14.78 -3.66 7.89
CA ALA A 75 16.12 -3.95 8.42
C ALA A 75 16.07 -4.76 9.71
N LEU A 76 15.09 -4.49 10.59
CA LEU A 76 14.87 -5.26 11.81
C LEU A 76 14.48 -6.71 11.50
N VAL A 77 13.53 -6.91 10.57
CA VAL A 77 13.13 -8.25 10.10
C VAL A 77 14.35 -9.01 9.57
N GLN A 78 15.15 -8.38 8.70
CA GLN A 78 16.37 -8.98 8.15
C GLN A 78 17.42 -9.27 9.24
N GLY A 79 17.62 -8.35 10.18
CA GLY A 79 18.55 -8.50 11.30
C GLY A 79 18.21 -9.66 12.22
N LEU A 80 16.93 -10.03 12.30
CA LEU A 80 16.44 -11.22 13.02
C LEU A 80 16.45 -12.49 12.16
N GLY A 81 17.01 -12.45 10.96
CA GLY A 81 17.08 -13.57 10.02
C GLY A 81 15.78 -13.84 9.27
N GLY A 82 14.84 -12.89 9.29
CA GLY A 82 13.57 -12.99 8.57
C GLY A 82 13.62 -12.37 7.17
N GLN A 83 12.69 -12.76 6.33
CA GLN A 83 12.45 -12.18 5.01
C GLN A 83 10.95 -12.05 4.76
N VAL A 84 10.50 -10.86 4.35
CA VAL A 84 9.14 -10.64 3.88
C VAL A 84 8.98 -11.33 2.53
N ARG A 85 8.06 -12.27 2.42
CA ARG A 85 7.81 -13.08 1.23
C ARG A 85 6.63 -12.59 0.44
N GLU A 86 5.56 -12.28 1.16
CA GLU A 86 4.28 -11.99 0.56
C GLU A 86 3.47 -11.04 1.44
N VAL A 87 2.63 -10.25 0.81
CA VAL A 87 1.65 -9.39 1.44
C VAL A 87 0.27 -9.78 0.93
N ARG A 88 -0.67 -10.06 1.83
CA ARG A 88 -2.06 -10.37 1.48
C ARG A 88 -2.98 -9.28 2.02
N ILE A 89 -3.85 -8.75 1.17
CA ILE A 89 -5.00 -7.95 1.59
C ILE A 89 -6.20 -8.91 1.52
N ASP A 90 -6.56 -9.49 2.65
CA ASP A 90 -7.32 -10.72 2.70
C ASP A 90 -8.57 -10.66 3.58
N ARG A 91 -8.81 -9.55 4.25
CA ARG A 91 -9.91 -9.43 5.23
C ARG A 91 -10.69 -8.15 5.06
N LEU A 92 -11.99 -8.27 5.35
CA LEU A 92 -12.90 -7.14 5.52
C LEU A 92 -13.50 -7.25 6.93
N ILE A 93 -13.15 -6.31 7.82
CA ILE A 93 -13.58 -6.29 9.21
C ILE A 93 -14.22 -4.93 9.49
N ASP A 94 -15.51 -4.93 9.83
CA ASP A 94 -16.27 -3.72 10.15
C ASP A 94 -16.13 -2.60 9.11
N GLY A 95 -16.07 -2.99 7.82
CA GLY A 95 -15.94 -2.06 6.70
C GLY A 95 -14.50 -1.59 6.42
N ALA A 96 -13.51 -2.04 7.18
CA ALA A 96 -12.10 -1.77 6.95
C ALA A 96 -11.38 -3.00 6.38
N TYR A 97 -10.45 -2.77 5.46
CA TYR A 97 -9.59 -3.84 4.95
C TYR A 97 -8.46 -4.15 5.92
N GLY A 98 -8.19 -5.45 6.11
CA GLY A 98 -7.05 -5.95 6.85
C GLY A 98 -6.05 -6.62 5.92
N ALA A 99 -4.80 -6.68 6.34
CA ALA A 99 -3.73 -7.34 5.61
C ALA A 99 -2.91 -8.26 6.50
N THR A 100 -2.22 -9.18 5.85
CA THR A 100 -1.29 -10.11 6.47
C THR A 100 0.05 -10.02 5.75
N VAL A 101 1.14 -9.89 6.51
CA VAL A 101 2.50 -9.96 5.99
C VAL A 101 3.08 -11.33 6.33
N GLU A 102 3.47 -12.08 5.30
CA GLU A 102 4.17 -13.35 5.47
C GLU A 102 5.66 -13.08 5.61
N VAL A 103 6.21 -13.54 6.73
CA VAL A 103 7.65 -13.45 7.03
C VAL A 103 8.20 -14.85 7.21
N GLU A 104 9.15 -15.24 6.36
CA GLU A 104 9.93 -16.46 6.54
C GLU A 104 11.16 -16.17 7.40
N GLY A 105 11.32 -16.91 8.47
CA GLY A 105 12.43 -16.76 9.41
C GLY A 105 13.06 -18.10 9.80
N PRO A 106 14.08 -18.07 10.66
CA PRO A 106 14.81 -19.28 11.09
C PRO A 106 13.93 -20.35 11.76
N THR A 107 12.79 -19.95 12.32
CA THR A 107 11.83 -20.82 13.01
C THR A 107 10.64 -21.20 12.13
N GLY A 108 10.66 -20.85 10.86
CA GLY A 108 9.58 -21.08 9.89
C GLY A 108 8.84 -19.80 9.52
N VAL A 109 7.69 -19.99 8.87
CA VAL A 109 6.84 -18.89 8.37
C VAL A 109 5.99 -18.32 9.50
N GLN A 110 5.92 -17.01 9.58
CA GLN A 110 5.07 -16.25 10.47
C GLN A 110 4.12 -15.36 9.67
N TYR A 111 2.90 -15.22 10.15
CA TYR A 111 1.88 -14.35 9.56
C TYR A 111 1.61 -13.19 10.53
N VAL A 112 1.93 -12.00 10.08
CA VAL A 112 1.84 -10.77 10.90
C VAL A 112 0.66 -9.93 10.43
N ASP A 113 -0.23 -9.59 11.36
CA ASP A 113 -1.35 -8.70 11.10
C ASP A 113 -0.87 -7.28 10.81
N ALA A 114 -1.47 -6.63 9.81
CA ALA A 114 -1.10 -5.28 9.40
C ALA A 114 -2.29 -4.52 8.78
N ARG A 115 -2.19 -3.19 8.75
CA ARG A 115 -3.05 -2.38 7.87
C ARG A 115 -2.58 -2.56 6.42
N PRO A 116 -3.47 -2.47 5.42
CA PRO A 116 -3.07 -2.56 4.01
C PRO A 116 -1.95 -1.59 3.63
N SER A 117 -2.02 -0.35 4.08
CA SER A 117 -1.00 0.68 3.81
C SER A 117 0.39 0.32 4.35
N ASP A 118 0.47 -0.25 5.56
CA ASP A 118 1.74 -0.70 6.16
C ASP A 118 2.30 -1.90 5.41
N ALA A 119 1.44 -2.87 5.12
CA ALA A 119 1.80 -4.07 4.38
C ALA A 119 2.32 -3.73 2.97
N LEU A 120 1.65 -2.83 2.24
CA LEU A 120 2.07 -2.36 0.91
C LEU A 120 3.42 -1.65 0.95
N ASN A 121 3.66 -0.77 1.94
CA ASN A 121 4.95 -0.11 2.11
C ASN A 121 6.08 -1.12 2.37
N LEU A 122 5.84 -2.09 3.26
CA LEU A 122 6.82 -3.11 3.58
C LEU A 122 7.07 -4.07 2.41
N GLY A 123 5.99 -4.49 1.73
CA GLY A 123 6.05 -5.32 0.53
C GLY A 123 6.81 -4.67 -0.61
N ALA A 124 6.56 -3.38 -0.86
CA ALA A 124 7.29 -2.60 -1.86
C ALA A 124 8.79 -2.50 -1.57
N LEU A 125 9.19 -2.39 -0.29
CA LEU A 125 10.60 -2.39 0.11
C LEU A 125 11.26 -3.75 -0.08
N ALA A 126 10.54 -4.82 0.25
CA ALA A 126 11.04 -6.19 0.17
C ALA A 126 11.00 -6.76 -1.26
N GLY A 127 10.26 -6.15 -2.17
CA GLY A 127 9.97 -6.73 -3.48
C GLY A 127 9.07 -7.97 -3.38
N ALA A 128 8.22 -8.02 -2.35
CA ALA A 128 7.34 -9.14 -2.07
C ALA A 128 6.13 -9.14 -3.00
N ALA A 129 5.55 -10.32 -3.26
CA ALA A 129 4.29 -10.45 -3.97
C ALA A 129 3.15 -9.77 -3.19
N ILE A 130 2.23 -9.14 -3.90
CA ILE A 130 1.03 -8.52 -3.32
C ILE A 130 -0.17 -9.29 -3.83
N LEU A 131 -0.88 -9.92 -2.93
CA LEU A 131 -2.04 -10.73 -3.20
C LEU A 131 -3.29 -10.10 -2.57
N VAL A 132 -4.38 -10.09 -3.31
CA VAL A 132 -5.66 -9.56 -2.84
C VAL A 132 -6.73 -10.65 -2.97
N SER A 133 -7.54 -10.83 -1.93
CA SER A 133 -8.61 -11.81 -1.97
C SER A 133 -9.74 -11.36 -2.90
N PRO A 134 -10.44 -12.28 -3.56
CA PRO A 134 -11.60 -11.96 -4.38
C PRO A 134 -12.67 -11.16 -3.65
N GLU A 135 -12.90 -11.46 -2.37
CA GLU A 135 -13.86 -10.75 -1.52
C GLU A 135 -13.53 -9.25 -1.38
N VAL A 136 -12.26 -8.94 -1.17
CA VAL A 136 -11.78 -7.54 -1.10
C VAL A 136 -11.95 -6.85 -2.44
N VAL A 137 -11.66 -7.55 -3.55
CA VAL A 137 -11.84 -6.99 -4.90
C VAL A 137 -13.32 -6.69 -5.18
N GLU A 138 -14.21 -7.59 -4.83
CA GLU A 138 -15.64 -7.41 -5.02
C GLU A 138 -16.19 -6.26 -4.17
N ASP A 139 -15.76 -6.16 -2.91
CA ASP A 139 -16.17 -5.08 -2.03
C ASP A 139 -15.64 -3.72 -2.52
N ALA A 140 -14.38 -3.64 -2.91
CA ALA A 140 -13.80 -2.42 -3.44
C ALA A 140 -14.53 -1.93 -4.71
N ASN A 141 -14.86 -2.84 -5.63
CA ASN A 141 -15.64 -2.51 -6.81
C ASN A 141 -17.05 -2.01 -6.45
N ARG A 142 -17.72 -2.64 -5.49
CA ARG A 142 -19.03 -2.20 -5.02
C ARG A 142 -19.00 -0.80 -4.42
N ARG A 143 -17.95 -0.46 -3.66
CA ARG A 143 -17.76 0.89 -3.11
C ARG A 143 -17.57 1.95 -4.19
N LEU A 144 -16.93 1.60 -5.31
CA LEU A 144 -16.76 2.49 -6.45
C LEU A 144 -18.08 2.77 -7.20
N GLU A 145 -19.11 1.95 -7.02
CA GLU A 145 -20.44 2.15 -7.57
C GLU A 145 -21.29 3.13 -6.72
N ASP A 146 -20.87 3.43 -5.49
CA ASP A 146 -21.51 4.42 -4.63
C ASP A 146 -21.36 5.82 -5.25
N ASP A 147 -22.43 6.64 -5.17
CA ASP A 147 -22.44 8.03 -5.67
C ASP A 147 -21.78 9.05 -4.72
N SER A 148 -21.12 8.60 -3.67
CA SER A 148 -20.39 9.47 -2.76
C SER A 148 -19.24 10.21 -3.47
N ALA A 149 -18.88 11.39 -2.93
CA ALA A 149 -17.73 12.16 -3.46
C ALA A 149 -16.44 11.33 -3.40
N SER A 150 -16.22 10.59 -2.31
CA SER A 150 -15.06 9.71 -2.14
C SER A 150 -15.03 8.60 -3.20
N ALA A 151 -16.15 7.93 -3.47
CA ALA A 151 -16.24 6.91 -4.51
C ALA A 151 -15.94 7.49 -5.90
N THR A 152 -16.40 8.69 -6.19
CA THR A 152 -16.11 9.38 -7.45
C THR A 152 -14.60 9.67 -7.57
N LEU A 153 -13.94 10.15 -6.52
CA LEU A 153 -12.51 10.38 -6.51
C LEU A 153 -11.72 9.09 -6.69
N LEU A 154 -12.08 8.04 -5.98
CA LEU A 154 -11.45 6.72 -6.12
C LEU A 154 -11.59 6.18 -7.55
N ARG A 155 -12.74 6.35 -8.19
CA ARG A 155 -12.97 5.94 -9.58
C ARG A 155 -12.09 6.70 -10.58
N LEU A 156 -11.78 7.97 -10.30
CA LEU A 156 -10.90 8.79 -11.14
C LEU A 156 -9.42 8.51 -10.89
N ALA A 157 -9.05 7.98 -9.74
CA ALA A 157 -7.66 7.77 -9.35
C ALA A 157 -6.80 7.05 -10.40
N PRO A 158 -7.26 6.00 -11.11
CA PRO A 158 -6.46 5.34 -12.15
C PRO A 158 -6.07 6.28 -13.30
N THR A 159 -6.82 7.34 -13.55
CA THR A 159 -6.57 8.29 -14.65
C THR A 159 -5.70 9.47 -14.24
N LEU A 160 -5.53 9.72 -12.95
CA LEU A 160 -4.80 10.86 -12.43
C LEU A 160 -3.29 10.63 -12.39
N ALA A 161 -2.53 11.73 -12.35
CA ALA A 161 -1.08 11.67 -12.23
C ALA A 161 -0.65 11.13 -10.86
N ALA A 162 0.48 10.44 -10.84
CA ALA A 162 1.08 9.97 -9.60
C ALA A 162 1.55 11.14 -8.71
N LEU A 163 1.43 10.97 -7.40
CA LEU A 163 2.00 11.88 -6.41
C LEU A 163 3.51 11.98 -6.62
N ARG A 164 4.00 13.20 -6.80
CA ARG A 164 5.43 13.48 -6.90
C ARG A 164 5.96 14.04 -5.59
N ILE A 165 6.99 13.42 -5.08
CA ILE A 165 7.72 13.93 -3.92
C ILE A 165 8.82 14.86 -4.43
N SER A 166 8.76 16.15 -4.07
CA SER A 166 9.83 17.09 -4.39
C SER A 166 11.07 16.74 -3.57
N LYS A 167 12.22 16.76 -4.22
CA LYS A 167 13.51 16.41 -3.60
C LYS A 167 14.09 17.58 -2.75
N GLU A 168 13.42 18.73 -2.77
CA GLU A 168 13.83 19.88 -1.98
C GLU A 168 13.37 19.68 -0.53
N LEU A 169 14.28 19.13 0.27
CA LEU A 169 14.21 19.31 1.71
C LEU A 169 14.26 20.82 1.97
N PRO A 170 13.44 21.37 2.89
CA PRO A 170 13.61 22.77 3.28
C PRO A 170 15.05 22.96 3.71
N THR A 171 15.76 23.83 3.02
CA THR A 171 17.07 24.30 3.46
C THR A 171 16.82 24.95 4.82
N GLU A 172 17.43 24.41 5.87
CA GLU A 172 17.52 25.14 7.13
C GLU A 172 18.02 26.53 6.78
N SER A 173 17.19 27.53 7.02
CA SER A 173 17.61 28.92 6.94
C SER A 173 18.74 29.10 7.94
N GLU A 174 19.95 29.29 7.41
CA GLU A 174 21.06 29.91 8.16
C GLU A 174 20.62 31.32 8.56
N ASP A 175 19.91 31.42 9.68
CA ASP A 175 19.81 32.67 10.42
C ASP A 175 20.46 32.44 11.79
N GLY A 176 21.62 33.11 11.90
CA GLY A 176 22.67 33.16 12.88
C GLY A 176 22.38 33.55 14.29
#